data_49ccc2264b3dd35b0e8aaac1ba678781
#
_entry.id   49ccc2264b3dd35b0e8aaac1ba678781
#
_cell.length_a   1.000
_cell.length_b   1.000
_cell.length_c   1.000
_cell.angle_alpha   90.00
_cell.angle_beta   90.00
_cell.angle_gamma   90.00
#
_symmetry.space_group_name_H-M   'P 1'
#
loop_
_entity.id
_entity.type
_entity.pdbx_description
1 polymer ?
#
loop_
_entity_poly.entity_id
_entity_poly.type
_entity_poly.pdbx_seq_one_letter_code
_entity_poly.pdbx_strand_id
1 'polypeptide(L)'
;MTVIQGVIMSNSLSKTTAYVQVIQNDQQAINAAYQVADFALEGRNTRDQQRLLPHEQIESFSQKGLGGIRIAKKYGGAFVSNKTLAQDFRILSKGDANVGQIPQNQISLLNLIEIMGTEQQKQFIFSEILAGKRLANGGPERNTHDSKTLKTTLTIENGKYFLNGEKFYSTGTSFAHWLAIKAIHPEGHVVLVIVNRDAQGIEVINDWNGFGQRTTASGTVKLNQVEVNPELIFDERLLTQVPTYRGAYSQLLQVAIDVGIAEAAFEDTLSTIHKARPIIDANVEKASFEHYTLQEVGKLNILLDAAILLLDEAAEYLDELDQLQTVTDEQVAKASILVAEAKVYANDAALQISEKLLELGGSRSSLSQHNLDQHWRNARVHTLHDPVRWKLHAIGNYYLNGHFPARHAWI
;
A
#
# COMPACT_ATOMS: atom_id res chain seq x y z
N MET A 1 20.74 -15.25 -38.34
CA MET A 1 21.44 -14.32 -37.43
C MET A 1 20.87 -12.94 -37.68
N THR A 2 19.91 -12.52 -36.90
CA THR A 2 19.31 -11.19 -36.99
C THR A 2 19.44 -10.59 -35.59
N VAL A 3 20.32 -9.60 -35.49
CA VAL A 3 20.60 -8.87 -34.26
C VAL A 3 19.44 -7.90 -34.02
N ILE A 4 18.71 -8.09 -32.92
CA ILE A 4 17.71 -7.11 -32.45
C ILE A 4 18.46 -6.10 -31.57
N GLN A 5 18.67 -4.90 -32.09
CA GLN A 5 19.14 -3.75 -31.34
C GLN A 5 18.06 -3.34 -30.32
N GLY A 6 18.38 -3.48 -29.02
CA GLY A 6 17.60 -2.95 -27.94
C GLY A 6 17.71 -1.42 -27.89
N VAL A 7 16.57 -0.75 -28.08
CA VAL A 7 16.45 0.70 -27.86
C VAL A 7 16.39 0.94 -26.36
N ILE A 8 17.47 1.47 -25.79
CA ILE A 8 17.48 2.01 -24.44
C ILE A 8 16.74 3.36 -24.47
N MET A 9 15.48 3.37 -24.11
CA MET A 9 14.78 4.62 -23.83
C MET A 9 15.20 5.12 -22.43
N SER A 10 16.08 6.09 -22.41
CA SER A 10 16.32 6.89 -21.20
C SER A 10 15.13 7.84 -21.01
N ASN A 11 14.15 7.47 -20.22
CA ASN A 11 13.11 8.38 -19.76
C ASN A 11 13.72 9.30 -18.69
N SER A 12 14.26 10.44 -19.12
CA SER A 12 14.48 11.57 -18.22
C SER A 12 13.11 12.10 -17.79
N LEU A 13 12.76 11.94 -16.51
CA LEU A 13 11.61 12.61 -15.92
C LEU A 13 11.76 14.11 -16.18
N SER A 14 10.85 14.67 -17.00
CA SER A 14 10.91 16.07 -17.42
C SER A 14 10.85 16.99 -16.20
N LYS A 15 11.74 17.97 -16.15
CA LYS A 15 11.78 19.06 -15.16
C LYS A 15 10.67 20.09 -15.43
N THR A 16 9.42 19.66 -15.41
CA THR A 16 8.30 20.60 -15.28
C THR A 16 7.88 20.53 -13.81
N THR A 17 8.03 21.63 -13.09
CA THR A 17 7.38 21.84 -11.79
C THR A 17 5.87 21.88 -12.06
N ALA A 18 5.27 20.72 -12.18
CA ALA A 18 3.83 20.62 -12.28
C ALA A 18 3.22 21.19 -10.99
N TYR A 19 2.18 21.99 -11.12
CA TYR A 19 1.46 22.52 -9.97
C TYR A 19 0.93 21.36 -9.13
N VAL A 20 1.28 21.34 -7.83
CA VAL A 20 0.75 20.40 -6.86
C VAL A 20 -0.39 21.06 -6.11
N GLN A 21 -1.54 20.42 -6.10
CA GLN A 21 -2.70 20.89 -5.35
C GLN A 21 -2.39 20.83 -3.84
N VAL A 22 -2.67 21.91 -3.13
CA VAL A 22 -2.56 21.94 -1.68
C VAL A 22 -3.89 21.49 -1.08
N ILE A 23 -3.90 20.30 -0.50
CA ILE A 23 -5.05 19.76 0.27
C ILE A 23 -5.04 20.42 1.65
N GLN A 24 -6.21 20.86 2.12
CA GLN A 24 -6.37 21.57 3.38
C GLN A 24 -7.29 20.88 4.39
N ASN A 25 -8.10 19.93 3.94
CA ASN A 25 -9.07 19.21 4.78
C ASN A 25 -9.47 17.86 4.17
N ASP A 26 -10.19 17.07 4.97
CA ASP A 26 -10.63 15.72 4.64
C ASP A 26 -11.46 15.66 3.36
N GLN A 27 -12.42 16.58 3.17
CA GLN A 27 -13.27 16.57 1.99
C GLN A 27 -12.48 16.81 0.69
N GLN A 28 -11.46 17.65 0.73
CA GLN A 28 -10.59 17.88 -0.42
C GLN A 28 -9.75 16.65 -0.75
N ALA A 29 -9.28 15.90 0.27
CA ALA A 29 -8.55 14.65 0.08
C ALA A 29 -9.45 13.60 -0.60
N ILE A 30 -10.66 13.38 -0.07
CA ILE A 30 -11.64 12.46 -0.65
C ILE A 30 -11.96 12.81 -2.10
N ASN A 31 -12.20 14.10 -2.41
CA ASN A 31 -12.47 14.53 -3.78
C ASN A 31 -11.28 14.28 -4.72
N ALA A 32 -10.06 14.51 -4.24
CA ALA A 32 -8.84 14.21 -4.99
C ALA A 32 -8.66 12.71 -5.21
N ALA A 33 -8.95 11.88 -4.20
CA ALA A 33 -8.90 10.42 -4.32
C ALA A 33 -9.88 9.89 -5.39
N TYR A 34 -11.13 10.39 -5.42
CA TYR A 34 -12.07 10.03 -6.49
C TYR A 34 -11.55 10.42 -7.88
N GLN A 35 -11.00 11.62 -8.05
CA GLN A 35 -10.47 12.05 -9.36
C GLN A 35 -9.32 11.15 -9.84
N VAL A 36 -8.44 10.73 -8.94
CA VAL A 36 -7.36 9.78 -9.27
C VAL A 36 -7.89 8.39 -9.53
N ALA A 37 -8.87 7.92 -8.76
CA ALA A 37 -9.50 6.61 -8.92
C ALA A 37 -10.23 6.49 -10.25
N ASP A 38 -11.02 7.49 -10.64
CA ASP A 38 -11.72 7.54 -11.93
C ASP A 38 -10.73 7.49 -13.09
N PHE A 39 -9.65 8.29 -13.03
CA PHE A 39 -8.57 8.25 -14.01
C PHE A 39 -7.83 6.90 -14.02
N ALA A 40 -7.66 6.27 -12.86
CA ALA A 40 -7.02 4.95 -12.76
C ALA A 40 -7.92 3.82 -13.27
N LEU A 41 -9.23 3.94 -13.11
CA LEU A 41 -10.19 2.97 -13.65
C LEU A 41 -10.13 2.87 -15.18
N GLU A 42 -9.90 4.02 -15.85
CA GLU A 42 -9.67 4.05 -17.28
C GLU A 42 -8.42 3.25 -17.66
N GLY A 43 -8.56 2.26 -18.51
CA GLY A 43 -7.46 1.44 -19.01
C GLY A 43 -6.85 0.45 -18.01
N ARG A 44 -7.41 0.26 -16.79
CA ARG A 44 -6.85 -0.67 -15.78
C ARG A 44 -6.72 -2.10 -16.33
N ASN A 45 -7.70 -2.57 -17.12
CA ASN A 45 -7.64 -3.90 -17.74
C ASN A 45 -6.45 -4.05 -18.68
N THR A 46 -6.20 -3.05 -19.53
CA THR A 46 -5.07 -3.03 -20.46
C THR A 46 -3.75 -2.99 -19.68
N ARG A 47 -3.65 -2.15 -18.64
CA ARG A 47 -2.45 -2.11 -17.79
C ARG A 47 -2.18 -3.46 -17.15
N ASP A 48 -3.19 -4.09 -16.54
CA ASP A 48 -3.03 -5.40 -15.92
C ASP A 48 -2.60 -6.47 -16.93
N GLN A 49 -3.29 -6.58 -18.06
CA GLN A 49 -3.01 -7.60 -19.09
C GLN A 49 -1.61 -7.44 -19.70
N GLN A 50 -1.19 -6.22 -19.98
CA GLN A 50 0.08 -5.91 -20.65
C GLN A 50 1.21 -5.56 -19.70
N ARG A 51 0.98 -5.58 -18.38
CA ARG A 51 1.92 -5.14 -17.34
C ARG A 51 2.46 -3.72 -17.53
N LEU A 52 1.63 -2.81 -18.02
CA LEU A 52 1.99 -1.41 -18.21
C LEU A 52 1.96 -0.67 -16.88
N LEU A 53 3.07 -0.03 -16.56
CA LEU A 53 3.19 0.72 -15.30
C LEU A 53 2.31 1.97 -15.31
N PRO A 54 1.59 2.27 -14.21
CA PRO A 54 0.64 3.39 -14.11
C PRO A 54 1.33 4.73 -13.83
N HIS A 55 2.31 5.14 -14.65
CA HIS A 55 3.10 6.36 -14.43
C HIS A 55 2.23 7.61 -14.33
N GLU A 56 1.27 7.77 -15.24
CA GLU A 56 0.39 8.95 -15.28
C GLU A 56 -0.55 8.99 -14.07
N GLN A 57 -1.05 7.83 -13.63
CA GLN A 57 -1.94 7.73 -12.46
C GLN A 57 -1.20 8.06 -11.16
N ILE A 58 0.04 7.59 -11.02
CA ILE A 58 0.89 7.90 -9.87
C ILE A 58 1.36 9.37 -9.91
N GLU A 59 1.60 9.93 -11.08
CA GLU A 59 1.84 11.36 -11.24
C GLU A 59 0.61 12.18 -10.82
N SER A 60 -0.58 11.78 -11.27
CA SER A 60 -1.86 12.40 -10.87
C SER A 60 -2.06 12.36 -9.35
N PHE A 61 -1.76 11.23 -8.70
CA PHE A 61 -1.79 11.11 -7.23
C PHE A 61 -0.92 12.19 -6.55
N SER A 62 0.30 12.42 -7.05
CA SER A 62 1.19 13.44 -6.52
C SER A 62 0.69 14.86 -6.80
N GLN A 63 0.26 15.14 -8.04
CA GLN A 63 -0.24 16.46 -8.45
C GLN A 63 -1.53 16.87 -7.71
N LYS A 64 -2.37 15.89 -7.36
CA LYS A 64 -3.57 16.10 -6.54
C LYS A 64 -3.26 16.28 -5.04
N GLY A 65 -1.99 16.24 -4.64
CA GLY A 65 -1.55 16.50 -3.27
C GLY A 65 -1.75 15.34 -2.29
N LEU A 66 -2.19 14.17 -2.76
CA LEU A 66 -2.50 13.02 -1.90
C LEU A 66 -1.26 12.43 -1.20
N GLY A 67 -0.06 12.66 -1.75
CA GLY A 67 1.18 12.12 -1.17
C GLY A 67 1.57 12.69 0.20
N GLY A 68 1.06 13.86 0.57
CA GLY A 68 1.40 14.57 1.81
C GLY A 68 0.22 14.83 2.75
N ILE A 69 -0.95 14.19 2.54
CA ILE A 69 -2.19 14.51 3.28
C ILE A 69 -2.10 14.29 4.79
N ARG A 70 -1.19 13.40 5.25
CA ARG A 70 -0.93 13.13 6.67
C ARG A 70 0.25 13.90 7.25
N ILE A 71 0.94 14.73 6.47
CA ILE A 71 1.96 15.63 6.99
C ILE A 71 1.29 16.67 7.92
N ALA A 72 1.92 16.90 9.08
CA ALA A 72 1.39 17.79 10.10
C ALA A 72 1.27 19.24 9.58
N LYS A 73 0.26 19.97 10.07
CA LYS A 73 -0.04 21.36 9.66
C LYS A 73 1.13 22.31 9.84
N LYS A 74 1.95 22.09 10.88
CA LYS A 74 3.17 22.91 11.14
C LYS A 74 4.20 22.84 10.01
N TYR A 75 4.17 21.79 9.19
CA TYR A 75 5.02 21.63 8.00
C TYR A 75 4.30 21.94 6.69
N GLY A 76 3.04 22.40 6.73
CA GLY A 76 2.25 22.77 5.56
C GLY A 76 1.34 21.67 5.02
N GLY A 77 1.23 20.53 5.69
CA GLY A 77 0.29 19.46 5.34
C GLY A 77 -1.13 19.69 5.86
N ALA A 78 -2.07 18.87 5.43
CA ALA A 78 -3.48 18.95 5.86
C ALA A 78 -3.71 18.25 7.20
N PHE A 79 -2.95 17.21 7.49
CA PHE A 79 -3.15 16.29 8.62
C PHE A 79 -4.60 15.79 8.67
N VAL A 80 -5.06 15.21 7.55
CA VAL A 80 -6.40 14.62 7.45
C VAL A 80 -6.57 13.48 8.47
N SER A 81 -7.81 13.12 8.82
CA SER A 81 -8.10 12.01 9.73
C SER A 81 -7.60 10.67 9.19
N ASN A 82 -7.32 9.70 10.05
CA ASN A 82 -7.02 8.33 9.66
C ASN A 82 -8.23 7.67 8.96
N LYS A 83 -9.46 8.07 9.35
CA LYS A 83 -10.67 7.65 8.66
C LYS A 83 -10.67 8.12 7.20
N THR A 84 -10.35 9.38 6.94
CA THR A 84 -10.20 9.91 5.59
C THR A 84 -9.07 9.22 4.84
N LEU A 85 -7.92 9.02 5.47
CA LEU A 85 -6.80 8.29 4.88
C LEU A 85 -7.20 6.87 4.44
N ALA A 86 -7.89 6.12 5.31
CA ALA A 86 -8.41 4.79 4.98
C ALA A 86 -9.41 4.83 3.82
N GLN A 87 -10.32 5.81 3.83
CA GLN A 87 -11.28 6.02 2.75
C GLN A 87 -10.59 6.34 1.42
N ASP A 88 -9.57 7.19 1.42
CA ASP A 88 -8.81 7.55 0.20
C ASP A 88 -8.14 6.32 -0.42
N PHE A 89 -7.48 5.47 0.39
CA PHE A 89 -6.85 4.25 -0.10
C PHE A 89 -7.86 3.20 -0.57
N ARG A 90 -9.03 3.12 0.05
CA ARG A 90 -10.15 2.30 -0.41
C ARG A 90 -10.64 2.77 -1.79
N ILE A 91 -10.88 4.07 -1.96
CA ILE A 91 -11.31 4.67 -3.23
C ILE A 91 -10.28 4.44 -4.33
N LEU A 92 -9.00 4.71 -4.07
CA LEU A 92 -7.92 4.49 -5.02
C LEU A 92 -7.82 3.03 -5.47
N SER A 93 -7.92 2.10 -4.52
CA SER A 93 -7.80 0.66 -4.77
C SER A 93 -9.01 0.08 -5.49
N LYS A 94 -10.19 0.66 -5.31
CA LYS A 94 -11.38 0.37 -6.08
C LYS A 94 -11.22 0.77 -7.55
N GLY A 95 -10.59 1.90 -7.83
CA GLY A 95 -10.24 2.33 -9.19
C GLY A 95 -9.21 1.40 -9.84
N ASP A 96 -8.06 1.21 -9.18
CA ASP A 96 -7.01 0.27 -9.59
C ASP A 96 -6.21 -0.16 -8.34
N ALA A 97 -6.27 -1.45 -8.01
CA ALA A 97 -5.59 -2.02 -6.85
C ALA A 97 -4.07 -1.76 -6.82
N ASN A 98 -3.44 -1.63 -7.99
CA ASN A 98 -2.01 -1.33 -8.07
C ASN A 98 -1.74 0.15 -7.75
N VAL A 99 -2.62 1.05 -8.21
CA VAL A 99 -2.52 2.50 -7.93
C VAL A 99 -2.74 2.78 -6.45
N GLY A 100 -3.62 2.03 -5.77
CA GLY A 100 -3.76 2.09 -4.32
C GLY A 100 -2.52 1.58 -3.57
N GLN A 101 -1.93 0.48 -4.04
CA GLN A 101 -0.79 -0.17 -3.36
C GLN A 101 0.52 0.62 -3.49
N ILE A 102 0.81 1.25 -4.63
CA ILE A 102 2.09 1.91 -4.89
C ILE A 102 2.41 3.01 -3.85
N PRO A 103 1.51 3.97 -3.54
CA PRO A 103 1.80 5.06 -2.61
C PRO A 103 1.70 4.68 -1.12
N GLN A 104 1.17 3.50 -0.79
CA GLN A 104 0.95 3.08 0.60
C GLN A 104 2.23 3.16 1.43
N ASN A 105 3.36 2.71 0.87
CA ASN A 105 4.65 2.75 1.56
C ASN A 105 5.12 4.18 1.87
N GLN A 106 4.85 5.16 0.99
CA GLN A 106 5.18 6.56 1.25
C GLN A 106 4.51 7.05 2.53
N ILE A 107 3.20 6.82 2.66
CA ILE A 107 2.44 7.26 3.83
C ILE A 107 2.98 6.62 5.12
N SER A 108 3.26 5.32 5.09
CA SER A 108 3.87 4.61 6.23
C SER A 108 5.26 5.15 6.58
N LEU A 109 6.09 5.46 5.57
CA LEU A 109 7.43 6.00 5.76
C LEU A 109 7.40 7.43 6.34
N LEU A 110 6.44 8.27 5.93
CA LEU A 110 6.27 9.61 6.50
C LEU A 110 5.92 9.54 8.00
N ASN A 111 5.10 8.57 8.42
CA ASN A 111 4.84 8.32 9.84
C ASN A 111 6.11 7.89 10.59
N LEU A 112 6.96 7.03 10.01
CA LEU A 112 8.26 6.69 10.62
C LEU A 112 9.17 7.91 10.75
N ILE A 113 9.25 8.75 9.72
CA ILE A 113 10.05 9.98 9.72
C ILE A 113 9.53 10.96 10.78
N GLU A 114 8.20 11.08 10.96
CA GLU A 114 7.63 11.91 12.03
C GLU A 114 8.09 11.45 13.42
N ILE A 115 8.22 10.13 13.64
CA ILE A 115 8.65 9.56 14.92
C ILE A 115 10.17 9.69 15.11
N MET A 116 10.97 9.38 14.09
CA MET A 116 12.44 9.25 14.26
C MET A 116 13.20 10.51 13.86
N GLY A 117 12.64 11.36 13.01
CA GLY A 117 13.38 12.46 12.39
C GLY A 117 13.61 13.64 13.33
N THR A 118 14.76 14.29 13.18
CA THR A 118 14.99 15.65 13.70
C THR A 118 14.09 16.65 12.97
N GLU A 119 13.88 17.83 13.54
CA GLU A 119 13.06 18.87 12.88
C GLU A 119 13.59 19.24 11.51
N GLN A 120 14.92 19.28 11.32
CA GLN A 120 15.55 19.57 10.04
C GLN A 120 15.28 18.47 9.00
N GLN A 121 15.38 17.19 9.39
CA GLN A 121 15.08 16.04 8.54
C GLN A 121 13.61 16.04 8.12
N LYS A 122 12.70 16.26 9.07
CA LYS A 122 11.25 16.36 8.80
C LYS A 122 10.95 17.48 7.83
N GLN A 123 11.46 18.69 8.10
CA GLN A 123 11.25 19.86 7.23
C GLN A 123 11.71 19.59 5.80
N PHE A 124 12.89 18.97 5.63
CA PHE A 124 13.42 18.63 4.32
C PHE A 124 12.53 17.63 3.59
N ILE A 125 12.28 16.45 4.18
CA ILE A 125 11.52 15.39 3.50
C ILE A 125 10.07 15.82 3.26
N PHE A 126 9.42 16.44 4.23
CA PHE A 126 8.02 16.84 4.07
C PHE A 126 7.85 17.92 3.02
N SER A 127 8.79 18.87 2.90
CA SER A 127 8.77 19.86 1.81
C SER A 127 8.91 19.23 0.44
N GLU A 128 9.77 18.22 0.28
CA GLU A 128 9.93 17.45 -0.96
C GLU A 128 8.63 16.73 -1.36
N ILE A 129 7.95 16.11 -0.39
CA ILE A 129 6.69 15.41 -0.63
C ILE A 129 5.56 16.38 -0.97
N LEU A 130 5.45 17.51 -0.26
CA LEU A 130 4.46 18.55 -0.55
C LEU A 130 4.71 19.22 -1.90
N ALA A 131 5.95 19.21 -2.40
CA ALA A 131 6.31 19.60 -3.75
C ALA A 131 6.02 18.53 -4.82
N GLY A 132 5.34 17.42 -4.46
CA GLY A 132 4.91 16.34 -5.38
C GLY A 132 5.96 15.26 -5.61
N LYS A 133 7.09 15.28 -4.91
CA LYS A 133 8.06 14.19 -4.99
C LYS A 133 7.55 12.96 -4.24
N ARG A 134 8.06 11.80 -4.63
CA ARG A 134 7.63 10.51 -4.10
C ARG A 134 8.77 9.80 -3.41
N LEU A 135 8.42 9.13 -2.30
CA LEU A 135 9.31 8.29 -1.49
C LEU A 135 8.87 6.83 -1.58
N ALA A 136 9.77 5.93 -1.90
CA ALA A 136 9.47 4.49 -1.97
C ALA A 136 10.31 3.66 -1.02
N ASN A 137 9.81 2.45 -0.74
CA ASN A 137 10.39 1.53 0.23
C ASN A 137 11.47 0.63 -0.37
N GLY A 138 12.62 0.55 0.28
CA GLY A 138 13.69 -0.44 0.06
C GLY A 138 14.01 -1.17 1.37
N GLY A 139 13.01 -1.79 2.01
CA GLY A 139 13.18 -2.51 3.27
C GLY A 139 13.51 -4.00 3.08
N PRO A 140 12.64 -4.81 2.45
CA PRO A 140 12.78 -6.26 2.37
C PRO A 140 13.94 -6.73 1.49
N GLU A 141 14.43 -7.94 1.78
CA GLU A 141 15.47 -8.62 1.01
C GLU A 141 15.07 -10.06 0.69
N ARG A 142 15.56 -10.58 -0.43
CA ARG A 142 15.42 -12.00 -0.80
C ARG A 142 16.52 -12.85 -0.14
N ASN A 143 16.22 -14.14 0.01
CA ASN A 143 17.22 -15.14 0.42
C ASN A 143 17.89 -14.82 1.77
N THR A 144 17.13 -14.27 2.70
CA THR A 144 17.48 -14.09 4.10
C THR A 144 16.85 -15.18 4.95
N HIS A 145 17.34 -15.40 6.17
CA HIS A 145 16.82 -16.41 7.08
C HIS A 145 15.35 -16.12 7.47
N ASP A 146 15.03 -14.85 7.68
CA ASP A 146 13.69 -14.36 7.99
C ASP A 146 13.50 -12.92 7.46
N SER A 147 12.30 -12.38 7.63
CA SER A 147 11.94 -11.03 7.16
C SER A 147 12.60 -9.88 7.92
N LYS A 148 13.26 -10.15 9.05
CA LYS A 148 13.98 -9.17 9.88
C LYS A 148 15.48 -9.13 9.57
N THR A 149 16.01 -10.18 8.97
CA THR A 149 17.43 -10.29 8.63
C THR A 149 17.75 -9.39 7.44
N LEU A 150 18.74 -8.51 7.62
CA LEU A 150 19.24 -7.61 6.59
C LEU A 150 20.69 -7.97 6.24
N LYS A 151 21.04 -7.90 4.96
CA LYS A 151 22.39 -8.02 4.41
C LYS A 151 22.91 -6.67 3.88
N THR A 152 22.01 -5.73 3.55
CA THR A 152 22.39 -4.38 3.14
C THR A 152 23.08 -3.67 4.29
N THR A 153 24.24 -3.10 4.00
CA THR A 153 25.11 -2.44 5.00
C THR A 153 25.33 -0.98 4.64
N LEU A 154 25.48 -0.18 5.67
CA LEU A 154 26.07 1.15 5.61
C LEU A 154 27.53 1.04 6.05
N THR A 155 28.48 1.49 5.24
CA THR A 155 29.92 1.48 5.55
C THR A 155 30.44 2.91 5.66
N ILE A 156 31.57 3.09 6.35
CA ILE A 156 32.26 4.39 6.46
C ILE A 156 33.65 4.24 5.84
N GLU A 157 33.92 5.04 4.81
CA GLU A 157 35.20 5.06 4.12
C GLU A 157 35.66 6.52 3.96
N ASN A 158 36.83 6.86 4.49
CA ASN A 158 37.39 8.22 4.46
C ASN A 158 36.41 9.31 4.99
N GLY A 159 35.62 8.96 6.03
CA GLY A 159 34.65 9.87 6.64
C GLY A 159 33.34 10.04 5.88
N LYS A 160 33.14 9.32 4.78
CA LYS A 160 31.90 9.27 4.00
C LYS A 160 31.16 7.97 4.25
N TYR A 161 29.83 8.03 4.11
CA TYR A 161 28.94 6.87 4.27
C TYR A 161 28.56 6.30 2.90
N PHE A 162 28.58 4.97 2.79
CA PHE A 162 28.22 4.25 1.56
C PHE A 162 27.24 3.11 1.85
N LEU A 163 26.20 2.99 1.01
CA LEU A 163 25.27 1.87 1.03
C LEU A 163 25.69 0.80 0.04
N ASN A 164 25.64 -0.46 0.51
CA ASN A 164 25.89 -1.64 -0.30
C ASN A 164 24.86 -2.73 0.00
N GLY A 165 24.29 -3.34 -1.04
CA GLY A 165 23.33 -4.44 -0.88
C GLY A 165 22.33 -4.57 -2.02
N GLU A 166 21.32 -5.39 -1.79
CA GLU A 166 20.23 -5.62 -2.73
C GLU A 166 18.89 -5.71 -1.98
N LYS A 167 17.89 -5.03 -2.49
CA LYS A 167 16.50 -5.07 -1.99
C LYS A 167 15.58 -5.74 -2.99
N PHE A 168 14.50 -6.36 -2.49
CA PHE A 168 13.41 -6.91 -3.30
C PHE A 168 12.06 -6.62 -2.65
N TYR A 169 10.97 -6.78 -3.36
CA TYR A 169 9.65 -6.27 -2.96
C TYR A 169 9.65 -4.75 -2.75
N SER A 170 10.46 -4.05 -3.56
CA SER A 170 10.67 -2.60 -3.45
C SER A 170 9.58 -1.83 -4.19
N THR A 171 8.34 -1.97 -3.70
CA THR A 171 7.14 -1.37 -4.30
C THR A 171 7.30 0.14 -4.48
N GLY A 172 7.00 0.61 -5.69
CA GLY A 172 6.97 2.03 -6.01
C GLY A 172 8.31 2.65 -6.41
N THR A 173 9.43 1.93 -6.32
CA THR A 173 10.77 2.50 -6.60
C THR A 173 10.95 2.99 -8.02
N SER A 174 10.26 2.37 -9.00
CA SER A 174 10.25 2.85 -10.39
C SER A 174 9.54 4.20 -10.59
N PHE A 175 8.74 4.64 -9.63
CA PHE A 175 7.99 5.90 -9.67
C PHE A 175 8.56 6.96 -8.71
N ALA A 176 9.52 6.59 -7.86
CA ALA A 176 10.01 7.41 -6.77
C ALA A 176 11.10 8.39 -7.20
N HIS A 177 11.26 9.46 -6.41
CA HIS A 177 12.38 10.39 -6.46
C HIS A 177 13.38 10.09 -5.34
N TRP A 178 12.86 9.60 -4.21
CA TRP A 178 13.62 9.22 -3.03
C TRP A 178 13.35 7.76 -2.66
N LEU A 179 14.40 7.05 -2.23
CA LEU A 179 14.32 5.69 -1.74
C LEU A 179 14.67 5.67 -0.25
N ALA A 180 13.81 5.02 0.55
CA ALA A 180 14.05 4.78 1.97
C ALA A 180 14.59 3.35 2.15
N ILE A 181 15.87 3.22 2.35
CA ILE A 181 16.60 1.95 2.38
C ILE A 181 16.91 1.55 3.82
N LYS A 182 16.48 0.36 4.24
CA LYS A 182 16.90 -0.22 5.52
C LYS A 182 18.29 -0.85 5.38
N ALA A 183 19.18 -0.51 6.29
CA ALA A 183 20.55 -1.03 6.30
C ALA A 183 21.06 -1.28 7.71
N ILE A 184 22.12 -2.08 7.85
CA ILE A 184 22.85 -2.27 9.10
C ILE A 184 23.92 -1.17 9.18
N HIS A 185 23.85 -0.35 10.22
CA HIS A 185 24.88 0.63 10.58
C HIS A 185 26.18 -0.07 10.98
N PRO A 186 27.38 0.52 10.81
CA PRO A 186 28.64 -0.06 11.26
C PRO A 186 28.65 -0.49 12.74
N GLU A 187 27.86 0.16 13.56
CA GLU A 187 27.68 -0.20 14.98
C GLU A 187 26.70 -1.38 15.22
N GLY A 188 26.16 -2.00 14.16
CA GLY A 188 25.36 -3.21 14.23
C GLY A 188 23.85 -3.01 14.43
N HIS A 189 23.34 -1.79 14.47
CA HIS A 189 21.90 -1.51 14.57
C HIS A 189 21.28 -1.18 13.22
N VAL A 190 19.95 -1.27 13.11
CA VAL A 190 19.22 -0.94 11.88
C VAL A 190 19.02 0.57 11.76
N VAL A 191 19.26 1.09 10.58
CA VAL A 191 18.96 2.47 10.19
C VAL A 191 18.09 2.50 8.94
N LEU A 192 17.29 3.56 8.82
CA LEU A 192 16.62 3.93 7.59
C LEU A 192 17.41 5.05 6.92
N VAL A 193 17.84 4.83 5.68
CA VAL A 193 18.66 5.78 4.91
C VAL A 193 17.86 6.28 3.72
N ILE A 194 17.72 7.60 3.58
CA ILE A 194 17.04 8.19 2.44
C ILE A 194 18.06 8.66 1.42
N VAL A 195 17.94 8.15 0.19
CA VAL A 195 18.82 8.47 -0.93
C VAL A 195 18.02 8.90 -2.15
N ASN A 196 18.60 9.77 -2.98
CA ASN A 196 18.01 10.10 -4.28
C ASN A 196 18.03 8.84 -5.16
N ARG A 197 16.90 8.54 -5.82
CA ARG A 197 16.77 7.34 -6.67
C ARG A 197 17.80 7.30 -7.82
N ASP A 198 18.17 8.46 -8.32
CA ASP A 198 19.11 8.59 -9.46
C ASP A 198 20.56 8.78 -9.00
N ALA A 199 20.86 8.54 -7.71
CA ALA A 199 22.23 8.58 -7.19
C ALA A 199 23.12 7.52 -7.85
N GLN A 200 24.39 7.86 -8.05
CA GLN A 200 25.37 6.93 -8.59
C GLN A 200 25.43 5.66 -7.73
N GLY A 201 25.43 4.50 -8.37
CA GLY A 201 25.48 3.19 -7.70
C GLY A 201 24.11 2.59 -7.41
N ILE A 202 23.00 3.28 -7.72
CA ILE A 202 21.65 2.74 -7.63
C ILE A 202 21.18 2.21 -8.98
N GLU A 203 20.69 0.96 -8.99
CA GLU A 203 20.02 0.35 -10.13
C GLU A 203 18.64 -0.15 -9.69
N VAL A 204 17.56 0.43 -10.25
CA VAL A 204 16.19 -0.01 -10.04
C VAL A 204 15.76 -0.89 -11.20
N ILE A 205 15.45 -2.16 -10.93
CA ILE A 205 15.12 -3.17 -11.93
C ILE A 205 13.64 -3.54 -11.78
N ASN A 206 12.87 -3.36 -12.85
CA ASN A 206 11.46 -3.79 -12.87
C ASN A 206 11.36 -5.28 -13.27
N ASP A 207 11.83 -6.16 -12.39
CA ASP A 207 11.74 -7.61 -12.51
C ASP A 207 10.59 -8.25 -11.72
N TRP A 208 9.61 -7.44 -11.29
CA TRP A 208 8.42 -7.93 -10.63
C TRP A 208 7.53 -8.74 -11.57
N ASN A 209 7.30 -10.02 -11.26
CA ASN A 209 6.52 -10.93 -12.09
C ASN A 209 5.38 -11.65 -11.33
N GLY A 210 4.87 -11.06 -10.23
CA GLY A 210 3.72 -11.58 -9.51
C GLY A 210 2.52 -11.85 -10.44
N PHE A 211 1.71 -12.86 -10.14
CA PHE A 211 0.52 -13.16 -10.94
C PHE A 211 -0.62 -12.16 -10.71
N GLY A 212 -0.62 -11.42 -9.61
CA GLY A 212 -1.46 -10.26 -9.29
C GLY A 212 -0.61 -9.09 -8.84
N GLN A 213 -1.22 -7.93 -8.58
CA GLN A 213 -0.49 -6.68 -8.31
C GLN A 213 0.59 -6.43 -9.37
N ARG A 214 0.22 -6.68 -10.63
CA ARG A 214 1.15 -6.89 -11.76
C ARG A 214 1.92 -5.65 -12.14
N THR A 215 1.42 -4.47 -11.79
CA THR A 215 1.96 -3.17 -12.22
C THR A 215 2.49 -2.31 -11.06
N THR A 216 2.72 -2.93 -9.89
CA THR A 216 3.28 -2.22 -8.72
C THR A 216 4.79 -1.99 -8.79
N ALA A 217 5.47 -2.57 -9.78
CA ALA A 217 6.93 -2.50 -9.93
C ALA A 217 7.68 -2.85 -8.64
N SER A 218 7.24 -3.94 -7.96
CA SER A 218 7.80 -4.37 -6.66
C SER A 218 9.10 -5.19 -6.84
N GLY A 219 9.97 -4.75 -7.73
CA GLY A 219 11.19 -5.45 -8.16
C GLY A 219 12.41 -5.22 -7.29
N THR A 220 13.57 -5.36 -7.93
CA THR A 220 14.90 -5.29 -7.31
C THR A 220 15.45 -3.87 -7.29
N VAL A 221 16.12 -3.51 -6.18
CA VAL A 221 16.99 -2.33 -6.09
C VAL A 221 18.39 -2.80 -5.70
N LYS A 222 19.38 -2.55 -6.56
CA LYS A 222 20.79 -2.80 -6.25
C LYS A 222 21.48 -1.52 -5.81
N LEU A 223 22.33 -1.66 -4.83
CA LEU A 223 23.10 -0.60 -4.19
C LEU A 223 24.59 -0.97 -4.22
N ASN A 224 25.38 -0.19 -4.93
CA ASN A 224 26.80 -0.42 -5.06
C ASN A 224 27.56 0.87 -4.80
N GLN A 225 28.20 0.99 -3.63
CA GLN A 225 28.94 2.17 -3.21
C GLN A 225 28.12 3.47 -3.37
N VAL A 226 26.86 3.46 -2.93
CA VAL A 226 26.01 4.65 -3.00
C VAL A 226 26.40 5.60 -1.89
N GLU A 227 26.95 6.77 -2.24
CA GLU A 227 27.30 7.82 -1.27
C GLU A 227 26.03 8.37 -0.61
N VAL A 228 26.03 8.45 0.73
CA VAL A 228 24.89 8.85 1.56
C VAL A 228 25.18 10.17 2.26
N ASN A 229 24.19 11.09 2.22
CA ASN A 229 24.22 12.25 3.10
C ASN A 229 23.94 11.81 4.55
N PRO A 230 24.86 12.01 5.50
CA PRO A 230 24.67 11.64 6.91
C PRO A 230 23.40 12.23 7.55
N GLU A 231 22.99 13.41 7.10
CA GLU A 231 21.75 14.09 7.56
C GLU A 231 20.47 13.35 7.16
N LEU A 232 20.54 12.36 6.25
CA LEU A 232 19.42 11.55 5.81
C LEU A 232 19.48 10.11 6.33
N ILE A 233 20.20 9.89 7.42
CA ILE A 233 20.25 8.62 8.17
C ILE A 233 19.36 8.76 9.42
N PHE A 234 18.43 7.81 9.58
CA PHE A 234 17.46 7.78 10.69
C PHE A 234 17.68 6.53 11.53
N ASP A 235 17.77 6.69 12.84
CA ASP A 235 18.03 5.60 13.78
C ASP A 235 16.74 4.89 14.17
N GLU A 236 16.55 3.65 13.70
CA GLU A 236 15.34 2.87 14.03
C GLU A 236 15.24 2.47 15.52
N ARG A 237 16.30 2.60 16.34
CA ARG A 237 16.23 2.36 17.79
C ARG A 237 15.24 3.30 18.46
N LEU A 238 15.01 4.49 17.92
CA LEU A 238 14.02 5.46 18.42
C LEU A 238 12.59 4.91 18.39
N LEU A 239 12.26 4.00 17.48
CA LEU A 239 10.93 3.39 17.36
C LEU A 239 10.55 2.47 18.53
N THR A 240 11.51 2.08 19.35
CA THR A 240 11.30 1.17 20.49
C THR A 240 11.33 1.89 21.84
N GLN A 241 11.75 3.15 21.86
CA GLN A 241 11.93 3.92 23.11
C GLN A 241 10.60 4.32 23.76
N VAL A 242 9.57 4.54 22.93
CA VAL A 242 8.22 4.91 23.39
C VAL A 242 7.16 4.05 22.72
N PRO A 243 6.00 3.86 23.33
CA PRO A 243 4.87 3.22 22.67
C PRO A 243 4.46 4.01 21.44
N THR A 244 4.28 3.30 20.31
CA THR A 244 3.78 3.88 19.05
C THR A 244 2.85 2.90 18.36
N TYR A 245 1.76 3.39 17.74
CA TYR A 245 0.81 2.57 16.96
C TYR A 245 1.19 2.49 15.47
N ARG A 246 2.47 2.69 15.13
CA ARG A 246 2.98 2.66 13.73
C ARG A 246 2.65 1.37 12.97
N GLY A 247 2.59 0.24 13.69
CA GLY A 247 2.21 -1.05 13.09
C GLY A 247 0.74 -1.02 12.66
N ALA A 248 -0.15 -0.69 13.59
CA ALA A 248 -1.59 -0.51 13.31
C ALA A 248 -1.82 0.51 12.19
N TYR A 249 -1.13 1.65 12.20
CA TYR A 249 -1.20 2.67 11.16
C TYR A 249 -0.82 2.13 9.76
N SER A 250 0.29 1.40 9.66
CA SER A 250 0.72 0.79 8.40
C SER A 250 -0.26 -0.29 7.93
N GLN A 251 -0.79 -1.10 8.86
CA GLN A 251 -1.75 -2.16 8.56
C GLN A 251 -3.12 -1.62 8.17
N LEU A 252 -3.56 -0.47 8.72
CA LEU A 252 -4.80 0.19 8.31
C LEU A 252 -4.84 0.46 6.81
N LEU A 253 -3.74 0.91 6.22
CA LEU A 253 -3.62 1.12 4.78
C LEU A 253 -3.75 -0.18 3.99
N GLN A 254 -3.18 -1.28 4.49
CA GLN A 254 -3.32 -2.60 3.86
C GLN A 254 -4.76 -3.11 3.92
N VAL A 255 -5.47 -2.85 5.03
CA VAL A 255 -6.90 -3.17 5.15
C VAL A 255 -7.72 -2.38 4.14
N ALA A 256 -7.48 -1.07 4.03
CA ALA A 256 -8.19 -0.19 3.10
C ALA A 256 -8.02 -0.63 1.63
N ILE A 257 -6.83 -1.09 1.25
CA ILE A 257 -6.56 -1.62 -0.10
C ILE A 257 -7.37 -2.90 -0.34
N ASP A 258 -7.39 -3.85 0.61
CA ASP A 258 -8.15 -5.10 0.48
C ASP A 258 -9.67 -4.81 0.36
N VAL A 259 -10.20 -3.87 1.17
CA VAL A 259 -11.60 -3.44 1.09
C VAL A 259 -11.90 -2.81 -0.27
N GLY A 260 -11.03 -1.94 -0.79
CA GLY A 260 -11.21 -1.34 -2.12
C GLY A 260 -11.22 -2.38 -3.25
N ILE A 261 -10.39 -3.42 -3.17
CA ILE A 261 -10.43 -4.56 -4.10
C ILE A 261 -11.76 -5.31 -4.00
N ALA A 262 -12.27 -5.53 -2.77
CA ALA A 262 -13.54 -6.19 -2.53
C ALA A 262 -14.72 -5.38 -3.09
N GLU A 263 -14.75 -4.06 -2.91
CA GLU A 263 -15.76 -3.16 -3.48
C GLU A 263 -15.78 -3.22 -5.02
N ALA A 264 -14.60 -3.14 -5.65
CA ALA A 264 -14.49 -3.24 -7.10
C ALA A 264 -15.00 -4.60 -7.62
N ALA A 265 -14.64 -5.68 -6.95
CA ALA A 265 -15.10 -7.03 -7.28
C ALA A 265 -16.61 -7.18 -7.09
N PHE A 266 -17.17 -6.58 -6.04
CA PHE A 266 -18.63 -6.63 -5.78
C PHE A 266 -19.42 -5.88 -6.85
N GLU A 267 -19.00 -4.68 -7.26
CA GLU A 267 -19.64 -3.93 -8.36
C GLU A 267 -19.59 -4.69 -9.69
N ASP A 268 -18.42 -5.28 -10.00
CA ASP A 268 -18.29 -6.11 -11.21
C ASP A 268 -19.14 -7.40 -11.09
N THR A 269 -19.34 -7.95 -9.89
CA THR A 269 -20.25 -9.08 -9.63
C THR A 269 -21.68 -8.72 -10.01
N LEU A 270 -22.20 -7.60 -9.48
CA LEU A 270 -23.55 -7.14 -9.79
C LEU A 270 -23.75 -6.87 -11.28
N SER A 271 -22.77 -6.15 -11.89
CA SER A 271 -22.79 -5.86 -13.33
C SER A 271 -22.76 -7.13 -14.19
N THR A 272 -22.00 -8.16 -13.76
CA THR A 272 -21.86 -9.42 -14.50
C THR A 272 -23.11 -10.27 -14.39
N ILE A 273 -23.74 -10.37 -13.22
CA ILE A 273 -25.02 -11.08 -13.01
C ILE A 273 -26.13 -10.50 -13.90
N HIS A 274 -26.21 -9.18 -14.02
CA HIS A 274 -27.22 -8.53 -14.89
C HIS A 274 -27.05 -8.87 -16.37
N LYS A 275 -25.86 -9.31 -16.79
CA LYS A 275 -25.53 -9.70 -18.17
C LYS A 275 -25.52 -11.23 -18.37
N ALA A 276 -25.62 -12.00 -17.29
CA ALA A 276 -25.63 -13.44 -17.31
C ALA A 276 -26.97 -14.01 -17.78
N ARG A 277 -26.93 -15.24 -18.33
CA ARG A 277 -28.14 -16.01 -18.63
C ARG A 277 -28.55 -16.78 -17.37
N PRO A 278 -29.85 -16.90 -17.09
CA PRO A 278 -30.32 -17.73 -15.98
C PRO A 278 -30.00 -19.23 -16.23
N ILE A 279 -29.80 -19.96 -15.14
CA ILE A 279 -29.65 -21.41 -15.17
C ILE A 279 -31.02 -22.02 -15.49
N ILE A 280 -31.04 -23.08 -16.34
CA ILE A 280 -32.28 -23.74 -16.78
C ILE A 280 -33.13 -24.18 -15.60
N ASP A 281 -32.50 -24.76 -14.57
CA ASP A 281 -33.20 -25.32 -13.40
C ASP A 281 -33.87 -24.24 -12.50
N ALA A 282 -33.42 -22.98 -12.61
CA ALA A 282 -33.98 -21.88 -11.83
C ALA A 282 -35.39 -21.45 -12.32
N ASN A 283 -35.70 -21.74 -13.58
CA ASN A 283 -36.99 -21.39 -14.21
C ASN A 283 -37.39 -19.92 -14.01
N VAL A 284 -36.45 -19.00 -14.16
CA VAL A 284 -36.63 -17.55 -14.04
C VAL A 284 -36.22 -16.84 -15.31
N GLU A 285 -36.72 -15.64 -15.52
CA GLU A 285 -36.45 -14.85 -16.72
C GLU A 285 -35.01 -14.29 -16.76
N LYS A 286 -34.43 -13.97 -15.60
CA LYS A 286 -33.11 -13.35 -15.47
C LYS A 286 -32.30 -14.02 -14.38
N ALA A 287 -30.97 -14.09 -14.53
CA ALA A 287 -30.06 -14.63 -13.52
C ALA A 287 -30.16 -13.86 -12.18
N SER A 288 -30.47 -12.56 -12.24
CA SER A 288 -30.66 -11.74 -11.03
C SER A 288 -31.92 -12.10 -10.21
N PHE A 289 -32.76 -13.01 -10.68
CA PHE A 289 -33.94 -13.53 -9.96
C PHE A 289 -33.75 -14.94 -9.42
N GLU A 290 -32.60 -15.56 -9.66
CA GLU A 290 -32.29 -16.88 -9.11
C GLU A 290 -32.14 -16.85 -7.59
N HIS A 291 -32.76 -17.80 -6.89
CA HIS A 291 -32.76 -17.83 -5.43
C HIS A 291 -31.34 -17.91 -4.85
N TYR A 292 -30.48 -18.74 -5.41
CA TYR A 292 -29.11 -18.91 -4.92
C TYR A 292 -28.24 -17.70 -5.24
N THR A 293 -28.41 -17.09 -6.41
CA THR A 293 -27.75 -15.84 -6.79
C THR A 293 -28.11 -14.71 -5.81
N LEU A 294 -29.40 -14.54 -5.50
CA LEU A 294 -29.86 -13.56 -4.51
C LEU A 294 -29.29 -13.82 -3.12
N GLN A 295 -29.27 -15.09 -2.68
CA GLN A 295 -28.71 -15.48 -1.39
C GLN A 295 -27.20 -15.16 -1.32
N GLU A 296 -26.44 -15.51 -2.34
CA GLU A 296 -24.98 -15.26 -2.36
C GLU A 296 -24.68 -13.76 -2.40
N VAL A 297 -25.34 -12.98 -3.25
CA VAL A 297 -25.18 -11.52 -3.26
C VAL A 297 -25.46 -10.91 -1.89
N GLY A 298 -26.53 -11.37 -1.20
CA GLY A 298 -26.82 -10.92 0.16
C GLY A 298 -25.71 -11.22 1.17
N LYS A 299 -25.11 -12.44 1.11
CA LYS A 299 -23.95 -12.80 1.96
C LYS A 299 -22.73 -11.96 1.67
N LEU A 300 -22.42 -11.75 0.38
CA LEU A 300 -21.25 -10.97 -0.05
C LEU A 300 -21.37 -9.50 0.37
N ASN A 301 -22.59 -8.93 0.28
CA ASN A 301 -22.84 -7.57 0.76
C ASN A 301 -22.62 -7.45 2.27
N ILE A 302 -23.17 -8.38 3.07
CA ILE A 302 -22.97 -8.38 4.53
C ILE A 302 -21.49 -8.48 4.88
N LEU A 303 -20.74 -9.35 4.18
CA LEU A 303 -19.30 -9.52 4.40
C LEU A 303 -18.53 -8.22 4.07
N LEU A 304 -18.88 -7.56 2.97
CA LEU A 304 -18.29 -6.30 2.56
C LEU A 304 -18.58 -5.18 3.56
N ASP A 305 -19.85 -5.03 3.96
CA ASP A 305 -20.28 -4.02 4.94
C ASP A 305 -19.57 -4.22 6.28
N ALA A 306 -19.42 -5.47 6.74
CA ALA A 306 -18.70 -5.78 7.96
C ALA A 306 -17.20 -5.38 7.86
N ALA A 307 -16.55 -5.64 6.72
CA ALA A 307 -15.17 -5.24 6.49
C ALA A 307 -14.99 -3.70 6.49
N ILE A 308 -15.95 -2.97 5.89
CA ILE A 308 -15.96 -1.50 5.88
C ILE A 308 -16.15 -0.95 7.30
N LEU A 309 -17.12 -1.45 8.04
CA LEU A 309 -17.41 -0.99 9.40
C LEU A 309 -16.22 -1.21 10.36
N LEU A 310 -15.56 -2.37 10.28
CA LEU A 310 -14.38 -2.66 11.09
C LEU A 310 -13.19 -1.77 10.69
N LEU A 311 -13.01 -1.48 9.40
CA LEU A 311 -12.00 -0.54 8.93
C LEU A 311 -12.25 0.87 9.48
N ASP A 312 -13.51 1.33 9.43
CA ASP A 312 -13.88 2.65 9.93
C ASP A 312 -13.67 2.75 11.46
N GLU A 313 -14.08 1.73 12.23
CA GLU A 313 -13.86 1.68 13.69
C GLU A 313 -12.36 1.71 14.04
N ALA A 314 -11.55 0.92 13.34
CA ALA A 314 -10.11 0.91 13.55
C ALA A 314 -9.49 2.28 13.24
N ALA A 315 -9.91 2.93 12.15
CA ALA A 315 -9.43 4.25 11.76
C ALA A 315 -9.84 5.34 12.74
N GLU A 316 -11.09 5.33 13.22
CA GLU A 316 -11.60 6.27 14.23
C GLU A 316 -10.83 6.13 15.55
N TYR A 317 -10.49 4.92 15.96
CA TYR A 317 -9.67 4.73 17.16
C TYR A 317 -8.25 5.30 16.98
N LEU A 318 -7.64 5.19 15.78
CA LEU A 318 -6.36 5.86 15.52
C LEU A 318 -6.49 7.40 15.53
N ASP A 319 -7.64 7.95 15.12
CA ASP A 319 -7.93 9.39 15.22
C ASP A 319 -8.05 9.84 16.69
N GLU A 320 -8.62 9.01 17.57
CA GLU A 320 -8.60 9.28 19.02
C GLU A 320 -7.18 9.34 19.56
N LEU A 321 -6.32 8.40 19.14
CA LEU A 321 -4.92 8.38 19.59
C LEU A 321 -4.11 9.58 19.08
N ASP A 322 -4.40 10.09 17.87
CA ASP A 322 -3.77 11.29 17.32
C ASP A 322 -4.02 12.55 18.16
N GLN A 323 -5.06 12.59 18.98
CA GLN A 323 -5.35 13.70 19.89
C GLN A 323 -4.52 13.66 21.18
N LEU A 324 -3.83 12.56 21.46
CA LEU A 324 -3.07 12.36 22.68
C LEU A 324 -1.61 12.81 22.49
N GLN A 325 -1.02 13.39 23.51
CA GLN A 325 0.41 13.73 23.50
C GLN A 325 1.29 12.48 23.58
N THR A 326 0.84 11.48 24.33
CA THR A 326 1.50 10.18 24.49
C THR A 326 0.45 9.08 24.56
N VAL A 327 0.80 7.90 24.07
CA VAL A 327 -0.06 6.71 24.10
C VAL A 327 0.53 5.67 25.06
N THR A 328 -0.32 4.87 25.69
CA THR A 328 0.10 3.75 26.54
C THR A 328 0.26 2.46 25.73
N ASP A 329 0.97 1.47 26.31
CA ASP A 329 1.09 0.13 25.70
C ASP A 329 -0.28 -0.54 25.49
N GLU A 330 -1.25 -0.33 26.39
CA GLU A 330 -2.61 -0.85 26.28
C GLU A 330 -3.35 -0.22 25.09
N GLN A 331 -3.24 1.10 24.92
CA GLN A 331 -3.84 1.81 23.78
C GLN A 331 -3.24 1.35 22.45
N VAL A 332 -1.93 1.15 22.39
CA VAL A 332 -1.24 0.61 21.22
C VAL A 332 -1.67 -0.81 20.93
N ALA A 333 -1.79 -1.65 21.97
CA ALA A 333 -2.29 -3.02 21.82
C ALA A 333 -3.72 -3.05 21.27
N LYS A 334 -4.63 -2.23 21.82
CA LYS A 334 -6.00 -2.10 21.34
C LYS A 334 -6.04 -1.65 19.87
N ALA A 335 -5.24 -0.65 19.47
CA ALA A 335 -5.14 -0.22 18.08
C ALA A 335 -4.71 -1.37 17.15
N SER A 336 -3.70 -2.14 17.54
CA SER A 336 -3.25 -3.31 16.79
C SER A 336 -4.34 -4.38 16.64
N ILE A 337 -5.14 -4.61 17.69
CA ILE A 337 -6.22 -5.61 17.65
C ILE A 337 -7.36 -5.15 16.76
N LEU A 338 -7.84 -3.91 16.88
CA LEU A 338 -8.91 -3.39 16.01
C LEU A 338 -8.52 -3.46 14.52
N VAL A 339 -7.30 -3.06 14.19
CA VAL A 339 -6.81 -3.17 12.80
C VAL A 339 -6.62 -4.63 12.39
N ALA A 340 -6.23 -5.53 13.30
CA ALA A 340 -6.11 -6.96 12.99
C ALA A 340 -7.48 -7.59 12.71
N GLU A 341 -8.53 -7.22 13.45
CA GLU A 341 -9.91 -7.66 13.22
C GLU A 341 -10.42 -7.18 11.86
N ALA A 342 -10.22 -5.90 11.54
CA ALA A 342 -10.51 -5.34 10.22
C ALA A 342 -9.75 -6.07 9.10
N LYS A 343 -8.47 -6.42 9.32
CA LYS A 343 -7.65 -7.15 8.34
C LYS A 343 -8.18 -8.54 8.05
N VAL A 344 -8.68 -9.26 9.05
CA VAL A 344 -9.28 -10.59 8.87
C VAL A 344 -10.48 -10.50 7.93
N TYR A 345 -11.42 -9.60 8.23
CA TYR A 345 -12.62 -9.44 7.41
C TYR A 345 -12.34 -8.88 6.02
N ALA A 346 -11.43 -7.92 5.89
CA ALA A 346 -11.03 -7.36 4.59
C ALA A 346 -10.38 -8.43 3.70
N ASN A 347 -9.50 -9.27 4.27
CA ASN A 347 -8.90 -10.41 3.56
C ASN A 347 -9.98 -11.37 3.04
N ASP A 348 -10.94 -11.74 3.90
CA ASP A 348 -12.01 -12.66 3.54
C ASP A 348 -12.93 -12.03 2.48
N ALA A 349 -13.30 -10.76 2.62
CA ALA A 349 -14.12 -10.04 1.66
C ALA A 349 -13.42 -9.96 0.29
N ALA A 350 -12.15 -9.55 0.25
CA ALA A 350 -11.42 -9.41 -1.02
C ALA A 350 -11.32 -10.75 -1.77
N LEU A 351 -11.06 -11.84 -1.06
CA LEU A 351 -10.90 -13.16 -1.68
C LEU A 351 -12.23 -13.81 -2.06
N GLN A 352 -13.22 -13.80 -1.15
CA GLN A 352 -14.49 -14.47 -1.41
C GLN A 352 -15.31 -13.74 -2.47
N ILE A 353 -15.37 -12.40 -2.42
CA ILE A 353 -16.14 -11.62 -3.40
C ILE A 353 -15.51 -11.77 -4.79
N SER A 354 -14.18 -11.68 -4.90
CA SER A 354 -13.51 -11.81 -6.19
C SER A 354 -13.56 -13.24 -6.76
N GLU A 355 -13.63 -14.27 -5.92
CA GLU A 355 -13.87 -15.65 -6.35
C GLU A 355 -15.32 -15.83 -6.82
N LYS A 356 -16.29 -15.35 -6.02
CA LYS A 356 -17.71 -15.45 -6.34
C LYS A 356 -18.11 -14.65 -7.56
N LEU A 357 -17.43 -13.57 -7.88
CA LEU A 357 -17.57 -12.86 -9.16
C LEU A 357 -17.41 -13.82 -10.34
N LEU A 358 -16.40 -14.69 -10.29
CA LEU A 358 -16.15 -15.64 -11.37
C LEU A 358 -17.21 -16.77 -11.42
N GLU A 359 -17.61 -17.29 -10.25
CA GLU A 359 -18.65 -18.31 -10.14
C GLU A 359 -20.01 -17.80 -10.63
N LEU A 360 -20.48 -16.66 -10.11
CA LEU A 360 -21.78 -16.07 -10.46
C LEU A 360 -21.85 -15.52 -11.89
N GLY A 361 -20.71 -15.13 -12.44
CA GLY A 361 -20.57 -14.73 -13.84
C GLY A 361 -20.55 -15.92 -14.83
N GLY A 362 -20.40 -17.13 -14.31
CA GLY A 362 -20.34 -18.36 -15.10
C GLY A 362 -19.14 -18.44 -16.04
N SER A 363 -19.19 -19.35 -17.03
CA SER A 363 -18.06 -19.59 -17.95
C SER A 363 -17.58 -18.34 -18.71
N ARG A 364 -18.46 -17.37 -18.93
CA ARG A 364 -18.10 -16.11 -19.60
C ARG A 364 -17.10 -15.29 -18.80
N SER A 365 -17.14 -15.35 -17.46
CA SER A 365 -16.23 -14.62 -16.60
C SER A 365 -14.77 -15.08 -16.73
N SER A 366 -14.54 -16.29 -17.25
CA SER A 366 -13.21 -16.84 -17.50
C SER A 366 -12.52 -16.31 -18.77
N LEU A 367 -13.23 -15.54 -19.59
CA LEU A 367 -12.67 -15.03 -20.85
C LEU A 367 -11.70 -13.88 -20.57
N SER A 368 -10.48 -13.99 -21.08
CA SER A 368 -9.40 -13.03 -20.87
C SER A 368 -9.75 -11.59 -21.30
N GLN A 369 -10.63 -11.43 -22.29
CA GLN A 369 -11.11 -10.11 -22.74
C GLN A 369 -11.86 -9.33 -21.65
N HIS A 370 -12.46 -10.00 -20.67
CA HIS A 370 -13.16 -9.37 -19.53
C HIS A 370 -12.21 -9.08 -18.37
N ASN A 371 -11.11 -9.84 -18.26
CA ASN A 371 -10.07 -9.70 -17.23
C ASN A 371 -10.62 -9.65 -15.78
N LEU A 372 -11.76 -10.33 -15.52
CA LEU A 372 -12.42 -10.30 -14.21
C LEU A 372 -11.59 -10.98 -13.11
N ASP A 373 -10.74 -11.93 -13.49
CA ASP A 373 -9.81 -12.61 -12.59
C ASP A 373 -8.74 -11.69 -11.99
N GLN A 374 -8.57 -10.47 -12.55
CA GLN A 374 -7.66 -9.48 -11.98
C GLN A 374 -7.97 -9.16 -10.52
N HIS A 375 -9.26 -9.12 -10.14
CA HIS A 375 -9.66 -8.84 -8.76
C HIS A 375 -9.14 -9.92 -7.81
N TRP A 376 -9.36 -11.20 -8.13
CA TRP A 376 -8.86 -12.30 -7.34
C TRP A 376 -7.33 -12.37 -7.32
N ARG A 377 -6.68 -12.16 -8.47
CA ARG A 377 -5.22 -12.13 -8.55
C ARG A 377 -4.61 -11.02 -7.70
N ASN A 378 -5.19 -9.82 -7.75
CA ASN A 378 -4.76 -8.69 -6.95
C ASN A 378 -5.01 -8.93 -5.47
N ALA A 379 -6.22 -9.37 -5.08
CA ALA A 379 -6.57 -9.75 -3.72
C ALA A 379 -5.61 -10.81 -3.17
N ARG A 380 -5.39 -11.90 -3.93
CA ARG A 380 -4.53 -12.98 -3.44
C ARG A 380 -3.09 -12.55 -3.25
N VAL A 381 -2.51 -11.78 -4.17
CA VAL A 381 -1.13 -11.30 -4.02
C VAL A 381 -1.02 -10.29 -2.88
N HIS A 382 -1.97 -9.36 -2.75
CA HIS A 382 -1.96 -8.37 -1.70
C HIS A 382 -2.11 -8.99 -0.30
N THR A 383 -3.03 -9.94 -0.13
CA THR A 383 -3.28 -10.64 1.15
C THR A 383 -2.14 -11.59 1.57
N LEU A 384 -1.15 -11.84 0.71
CA LEU A 384 0.08 -12.57 1.06
C LEU A 384 1.16 -11.68 1.70
N HIS A 385 0.94 -10.35 1.76
CA HIS A 385 1.90 -9.44 2.37
C HIS A 385 2.25 -9.82 3.81
N ASP A 386 1.23 -10.20 4.60
CA ASP A 386 1.39 -10.75 5.94
C ASP A 386 0.30 -11.79 6.24
N PRO A 387 0.63 -12.89 6.93
CA PRO A 387 -0.28 -14.02 7.07
C PRO A 387 -1.40 -13.76 8.09
N VAL A 388 -2.65 -13.66 7.61
CA VAL A 388 -3.86 -13.41 8.41
C VAL A 388 -4.01 -14.36 9.61
N ARG A 389 -3.57 -15.62 9.50
CA ARG A 389 -3.62 -16.56 10.64
C ARG A 389 -2.90 -16.05 11.89
N TRP A 390 -1.90 -15.17 11.75
CA TRP A 390 -1.22 -14.54 12.90
C TRP A 390 -2.01 -13.38 13.47
N LYS A 391 -2.89 -12.74 12.69
CA LYS A 391 -3.87 -11.77 13.22
C LYS A 391 -4.86 -12.48 14.15
N LEU A 392 -5.44 -13.59 13.67
CA LEU A 392 -6.34 -14.43 14.49
C LEU A 392 -5.68 -14.91 15.78
N HIS A 393 -4.40 -15.33 15.71
CA HIS A 393 -3.64 -15.71 16.90
C HIS A 393 -3.48 -14.52 17.87
N ALA A 394 -3.13 -13.34 17.37
CA ALA A 394 -2.96 -12.14 18.21
C ALA A 394 -4.27 -11.73 18.87
N ILE A 395 -5.39 -11.70 18.11
CA ILE A 395 -6.73 -11.40 18.62
C ILE A 395 -7.13 -12.38 19.72
N GLY A 396 -7.03 -13.70 19.45
CA GLY A 396 -7.37 -14.74 20.42
C GLY A 396 -6.54 -14.64 21.70
N ASN A 397 -5.23 -14.38 21.58
CA ASN A 397 -4.33 -14.27 22.73
C ASN A 397 -4.60 -13.00 23.56
N TYR A 398 -5.00 -11.91 22.91
CA TYR A 398 -5.38 -10.67 23.58
C TYR A 398 -6.63 -10.86 24.44
N TYR A 399 -7.72 -11.39 23.85
CA TYR A 399 -8.99 -11.54 24.57
C TYR A 399 -8.98 -12.69 25.60
N LEU A 400 -8.28 -13.78 25.31
CA LEU A 400 -8.27 -14.95 26.20
C LEU A 400 -7.26 -14.80 27.34
N ASN A 401 -6.06 -14.28 27.05
CA ASN A 401 -4.92 -14.29 27.96
C ASN A 401 -4.47 -12.89 28.40
N GLY A 402 -5.06 -11.81 27.84
CA GLY A 402 -4.64 -10.43 28.10
C GLY A 402 -3.25 -10.08 27.56
N HIS A 403 -2.72 -10.85 26.61
CA HIS A 403 -1.39 -10.62 26.06
C HIS A 403 -1.42 -9.56 24.96
N PHE A 404 -0.61 -8.53 25.11
CA PHE A 404 -0.46 -7.50 24.08
C PHE A 404 0.32 -8.02 22.88
N PRO A 405 -0.09 -7.66 21.64
CA PRO A 405 0.70 -7.96 20.44
C PRO A 405 2.10 -7.36 20.49
N ALA A 406 3.06 -8.02 19.85
CA ALA A 406 4.40 -7.46 19.70
C ALA A 406 4.39 -6.22 18.80
N ARG A 407 5.15 -5.17 19.16
CA ARG A 407 5.18 -3.90 18.42
C ARG A 407 6.09 -3.97 17.20
N HIS A 408 5.55 -4.31 16.05
CA HIS A 408 6.25 -4.30 14.75
C HIS A 408 5.31 -3.94 13.59
N ALA A 409 5.84 -3.79 12.37
CA ALA A 409 5.09 -3.28 11.22
C ALA A 409 3.96 -4.21 10.71
N TRP A 410 3.90 -5.44 11.17
CA TRP A 410 2.94 -6.45 10.69
C TRP A 410 1.80 -6.75 11.67
N ILE A 411 1.58 -5.92 12.71
CA ILE A 411 0.46 -6.06 13.63
C ILE A 411 0.00 -4.71 14.16
#